data_a49a5b51498f2eebf645a3da5638ae2a
#
_entry.id   a49a5b51498f2eebf645a3da5638ae2a
#
_cell.length_a   1.000
_cell.length_b   1.000
_cell.length_c   1.000
_cell.angle_alpha   90.00
_cell.angle_beta   90.00
_cell.angle_gamma   90.00
#
_symmetry.space_group_name_H-M   'P 1'
#
loop_
_entity.id
_entity.type
_entity.pdbx_description
1 polymer ?
#
loop_
_entity_poly.entity_id
_entity_poly.type
_entity_poly.pdbx_seq_one_letter_code
_entity_poly.pdbx_strand_id
1 'polypeptide(L)'
;MNPAWHTHLRSHHAIIENNHVIHFGNMAAELSATRTDTIMTDLSHFGLIRFSGEDAQPFLQGQLSCDVREISLQKAQYGSYCTPKGRMLASFLLWQHHDDCFMQLPASLLASVQK
;
A
#
# COMPACT_ATOMS: atom_id res chain seq x y z
N MET A 1 10.33 -6.16 -6.56
CA MET A 1 9.14 -6.80 -7.23
C MET A 1 9.33 -8.32 -7.25
N ASN A 2 8.27 -9.09 -7.04
CA ASN A 2 8.30 -10.55 -7.13
C ASN A 2 8.66 -10.99 -8.57
N PRO A 3 9.62 -11.94 -8.78
CA PRO A 3 10.05 -12.34 -10.13
C PRO A 3 8.93 -12.91 -11.01
N ALA A 4 8.02 -13.71 -10.43
CA ALA A 4 6.90 -14.27 -11.18
C ALA A 4 5.93 -13.17 -11.63
N TRP A 5 5.68 -12.19 -10.77
CA TRP A 5 4.87 -11.02 -11.08
C TRP A 5 5.52 -10.14 -12.17
N HIS A 6 6.82 -9.92 -12.07
CA HIS A 6 7.59 -9.20 -13.09
C HIS A 6 7.48 -9.87 -14.48
N THR A 7 7.61 -11.20 -14.52
CA THR A 7 7.45 -11.97 -15.77
C THR A 7 6.03 -11.85 -16.31
N HIS A 8 5.02 -11.94 -15.45
CA HIS A 8 3.62 -11.77 -15.82
C HIS A 8 3.36 -10.38 -16.41
N LEU A 9 3.82 -9.33 -15.76
CA LEU A 9 3.67 -7.96 -16.26
C LEU A 9 4.31 -7.76 -17.65
N ARG A 10 5.52 -8.30 -17.85
CA ARG A 10 6.20 -8.25 -19.16
C ARG A 10 5.45 -9.00 -20.25
N SER A 11 4.81 -10.12 -19.95
CA SER A 11 3.98 -10.84 -20.93
C SER A 11 2.75 -10.04 -21.36
N HIS A 12 2.36 -9.04 -20.59
CA HIS A 12 1.32 -8.06 -20.89
C HIS A 12 1.88 -6.72 -21.41
N HIS A 13 3.09 -6.73 -21.96
CA HIS A 13 3.76 -5.57 -22.58
C HIS A 13 4.11 -4.43 -21.61
N ALA A 14 4.22 -4.71 -20.31
CA ALA A 14 4.64 -3.70 -19.33
C ALA A 14 6.08 -3.24 -19.61
N ILE A 15 6.27 -1.94 -19.66
CA ILE A 15 7.57 -1.29 -19.60
C ILE A 15 7.90 -1.03 -18.13
N ILE A 16 8.98 -1.65 -17.67
CA ILE A 16 9.37 -1.65 -16.25
C ILE A 16 10.76 -1.04 -16.13
N GLU A 17 10.87 0.01 -15.31
CA GLU A 17 12.12 0.68 -14.98
C GLU A 17 12.25 0.78 -13.45
N ASN A 18 13.45 0.49 -12.92
CA ASN A 18 13.74 0.54 -11.48
C ASN A 18 12.69 -0.16 -10.60
N ASN A 19 12.19 -1.32 -11.05
CA ASN A 19 11.09 -2.07 -10.40
C ASN A 19 9.72 -1.37 -10.38
N HIS A 20 9.51 -0.36 -11.21
CA HIS A 20 8.23 0.32 -11.36
C HIS A 20 7.69 0.11 -12.77
N VAL A 21 6.40 -0.15 -12.88
CA VAL A 21 5.70 -0.17 -14.18
C VAL A 21 5.49 1.27 -14.63
N ILE A 22 5.96 1.59 -15.83
CA ILE A 22 5.81 2.93 -16.42
C ILE A 22 4.53 3.01 -17.25
N HIS A 23 4.31 2.03 -18.13
CA HIS A 23 3.08 1.88 -18.93
C HIS A 23 3.04 0.48 -19.55
N PHE A 24 1.91 0.15 -20.20
CA PHE A 24 1.68 -1.11 -20.93
C PHE A 24 1.66 -0.95 -22.45
N GLY A 25 2.36 0.06 -22.96
CA GLY A 25 2.53 0.28 -24.41
C GLY A 25 1.83 1.52 -24.98
N ASN A 26 0.68 1.92 -24.42
CA ASN A 26 -0.04 3.11 -24.87
C ASN A 26 -0.56 3.95 -23.68
N MET A 27 0.28 4.84 -23.20
CA MET A 27 -0.02 5.68 -22.04
C MET A 27 -1.28 6.53 -22.20
N ALA A 28 -1.53 7.06 -23.40
CA ALA A 28 -2.71 7.90 -23.65
C ALA A 28 -4.01 7.10 -23.56
N ALA A 29 -4.04 5.89 -24.12
CA ALA A 29 -5.19 4.98 -24.03
C ALA A 29 -5.40 4.49 -22.60
N GLU A 30 -4.34 4.18 -21.86
CA GLU A 30 -4.38 3.77 -20.46
C GLU A 30 -4.99 4.87 -19.58
N LEU A 31 -4.56 6.12 -19.71
CA LEU A 31 -5.13 7.26 -19.01
C LEU A 31 -6.60 7.51 -19.37
N SER A 32 -6.98 7.33 -20.63
CA SER A 32 -8.38 7.44 -21.04
C SER A 32 -9.24 6.36 -20.41
N ALA A 33 -8.76 5.10 -20.38
CA ALA A 33 -9.46 3.97 -19.79
C ALA A 33 -9.77 4.17 -18.28
N THR A 34 -8.91 4.90 -17.55
CA THR A 34 -9.17 5.20 -16.14
C THR A 34 -10.45 6.00 -15.89
N ARG A 35 -10.99 6.66 -16.92
CA ARG A 35 -12.19 7.50 -16.83
C ARG A 35 -13.45 6.79 -17.32
N THR A 36 -13.32 5.80 -18.19
CA THR A 36 -14.44 5.23 -18.94
C THR A 36 -14.60 3.72 -18.75
N ASP A 37 -13.56 3.03 -18.29
CA ASP A 37 -13.51 1.57 -18.26
C ASP A 37 -13.04 1.01 -16.90
N THR A 38 -13.17 -0.30 -16.77
CA THR A 38 -12.55 -1.03 -15.66
C THR A 38 -11.07 -1.22 -15.95
N ILE A 39 -10.21 -0.88 -14.99
CA ILE A 39 -8.76 -1.01 -15.10
C ILE A 39 -8.18 -1.91 -14.01
N MET A 40 -7.01 -2.49 -14.31
CA MET A 40 -6.09 -3.05 -13.32
C MET A 40 -4.80 -2.25 -13.32
N THR A 41 -4.19 -2.07 -12.15
CA THR A 41 -2.90 -1.39 -12.03
C THR A 41 -1.95 -2.17 -11.14
N ASP A 42 -0.66 -2.09 -11.44
CA ASP A 42 0.41 -2.61 -10.58
C ASP A 42 0.61 -1.69 -9.37
N LEU A 43 0.69 -2.28 -8.18
CA LEU A 43 0.90 -1.58 -6.92
C LEU A 43 2.27 -1.91 -6.29
N SER A 44 3.23 -2.44 -7.05
CA SER A 44 4.55 -2.84 -6.54
C SER A 44 5.39 -1.69 -5.97
N HIS A 45 5.00 -0.44 -6.23
CA HIS A 45 5.61 0.75 -5.64
C HIS A 45 5.17 0.99 -4.18
N PHE A 46 4.15 0.29 -3.73
CA PHE A 46 3.78 0.22 -2.32
C PHE A 46 4.42 -0.99 -1.63
N GLY A 47 4.65 -0.85 -0.34
CA GLY A 47 5.02 -1.93 0.54
C GLY A 47 3.89 -2.26 1.52
N LEU A 48 3.94 -3.45 2.09
CA LEU A 48 2.98 -3.92 3.09
C LEU A 48 3.71 -4.27 4.38
N ILE A 49 3.14 -3.82 5.50
CA ILE A 49 3.52 -4.27 6.83
C ILE A 49 2.34 -5.04 7.41
N ARG A 50 2.60 -6.24 7.90
CA ARG A 50 1.63 -7.08 8.60
C ARG A 50 1.85 -6.96 10.11
N PHE A 51 0.78 -6.70 10.84
CA PHE A 51 0.75 -6.68 12.30
C PHE A 51 -0.11 -7.84 12.79
N SER A 52 0.49 -8.74 13.55
CA SER A 52 -0.15 -9.96 14.04
C SER A 52 -0.07 -10.03 15.57
N GLY A 53 -0.99 -10.76 16.18
CA GLY A 53 -1.04 -11.00 17.62
C GLY A 53 -2.01 -10.10 18.35
N GLU A 54 -2.31 -10.47 19.60
CA GLU A 54 -3.32 -9.82 20.44
C GLU A 54 -2.97 -8.35 20.77
N ASP A 55 -1.69 -8.02 20.82
CA ASP A 55 -1.21 -6.67 21.12
C ASP A 55 -1.15 -5.75 19.90
N ALA A 56 -1.41 -6.25 18.69
CA ALA A 56 -1.28 -5.47 17.46
C ALA A 56 -2.19 -4.25 17.44
N GLN A 57 -3.48 -4.42 17.73
CA GLN A 57 -4.45 -3.32 17.74
C GLN A 57 -4.16 -2.27 18.81
N PRO A 58 -3.93 -2.63 20.12
CA PRO A 58 -3.53 -1.66 21.13
C PRO A 58 -2.24 -0.92 20.80
N PHE A 59 -1.25 -1.61 20.24
CA PHE A 59 0.00 -1.00 19.81
C PHE A 59 -0.23 0.04 18.71
N LEU A 60 -0.95 -0.32 17.65
CA LEU A 60 -1.25 0.58 16.54
C LEU A 60 -2.09 1.78 16.98
N GLN A 61 -3.05 1.58 17.88
CA GLN A 61 -3.87 2.67 18.41
C GLN A 61 -3.03 3.74 19.12
N GLY A 62 -1.94 3.33 19.77
CA GLY A 62 -1.02 4.25 20.45
C GLY A 62 -0.04 4.96 19.50
N GLN A 63 0.14 4.48 18.27
CA GLN A 63 1.15 4.97 17.34
C GLN A 63 0.58 5.78 16.18
N LEU A 64 -0.66 5.55 15.79
CA LEU A 64 -1.23 6.06 14.55
C LEU A 64 -2.24 7.19 14.79
N SER A 65 -2.44 8.02 13.77
CA SER A 65 -3.38 9.15 13.83
C SER A 65 -4.84 8.77 13.66
N CYS A 66 -5.12 7.58 13.08
CA CYS A 66 -6.48 7.09 12.89
C CYS A 66 -6.96 6.27 14.09
N ASP A 67 -8.28 6.12 14.24
CA ASP A 67 -8.85 5.21 15.23
C ASP A 67 -8.83 3.77 14.69
N VAL A 68 -7.85 3.00 15.13
CA VAL A 68 -7.63 1.61 14.69
C VAL A 68 -8.80 0.69 15.08
N ARG A 69 -9.56 1.05 16.11
CA ARG A 69 -10.74 0.29 16.57
C ARG A 69 -11.89 0.31 15.57
N GLU A 70 -11.91 1.28 14.66
CA GLU A 70 -12.91 1.38 13.60
C GLU A 70 -12.59 0.50 12.37
N ILE A 71 -11.42 -0.12 12.31
CA ILE A 71 -11.03 -1.01 11.22
C ILE A 71 -11.70 -2.37 11.42
N SER A 72 -12.25 -2.92 10.35
CA SER A 72 -12.91 -4.22 10.33
C SER A 72 -12.67 -4.92 9.00
N LEU A 73 -13.23 -6.13 8.84
CA LEU A 73 -13.19 -6.85 7.56
C LEU A 73 -13.88 -6.09 6.42
N GLN A 74 -14.73 -5.11 6.72
CA GLN A 74 -15.48 -4.31 5.74
C GLN A 74 -15.07 -2.84 5.71
N LYS A 75 -14.19 -2.39 6.62
CA LYS A 75 -13.81 -0.98 6.75
C LYS A 75 -12.30 -0.82 6.87
N ALA A 76 -11.73 -0.17 5.88
CA ALA A 76 -10.35 0.31 5.90
C ALA A 76 -10.29 1.79 6.28
N GLN A 77 -9.12 2.27 6.74
CA GLN A 77 -8.90 3.68 7.06
C GLN A 77 -7.59 4.20 6.50
N TYR A 78 -7.60 5.45 6.06
CA TYR A 78 -6.37 6.21 5.88
C TYR A 78 -5.90 6.78 7.21
N GLY A 79 -4.59 6.84 7.39
CA GLY A 79 -4.00 7.43 8.57
C GLY A 79 -2.59 7.91 8.30
N SER A 80 -1.96 8.45 9.32
CA SER A 80 -0.56 8.87 9.28
C SER A 80 0.19 8.41 10.52
N TYR A 81 1.49 8.19 10.33
CA TYR A 81 2.45 7.97 11.40
C TYR A 81 3.27 9.26 11.57
N CYS A 82 3.28 9.78 12.77
CA CYS A 82 3.88 11.07 13.07
C CYS A 82 4.92 10.96 14.19
N THR A 83 5.87 11.89 14.21
CA THR A 83 6.74 12.10 15.37
C THR A 83 5.92 12.65 16.55
N PRO A 84 6.43 12.58 17.80
CA PRO A 84 5.79 13.20 18.97
C PRO A 84 5.56 14.73 18.80
N LYS A 85 6.32 15.38 17.93
CA LYS A 85 6.17 16.80 17.58
C LYS A 85 5.14 17.07 16.48
N GLY A 86 4.41 16.03 16.02
CA GLY A 86 3.37 16.14 15.00
C GLY A 86 3.88 16.20 13.56
N ARG A 87 5.15 15.91 13.31
CA ARG A 87 5.68 15.82 11.94
C ARG A 87 5.30 14.49 11.32
N MET A 88 4.61 14.51 10.19
CA MET A 88 4.23 13.30 9.45
C MET A 88 5.47 12.62 8.86
N LEU A 89 5.63 11.33 9.14
CA LEU A 89 6.69 10.46 8.61
C LEU A 89 6.19 9.61 7.44
N ALA A 90 4.93 9.15 7.50
CA ALA A 90 4.30 8.37 6.46
C ALA A 90 2.78 8.53 6.52
N SER A 91 2.14 8.48 5.36
CA SER A 91 0.71 8.22 5.22
C SER A 91 0.50 6.80 4.72
N PHE A 92 -0.62 6.19 5.09
CA PHE A 92 -0.88 4.79 4.80
C PHE A 92 -2.38 4.51 4.65
N LEU A 93 -2.69 3.36 4.04
CA LEU A 93 -3.99 2.70 4.13
C LEU A 93 -3.87 1.51 5.08
N LEU A 94 -4.77 1.41 6.04
CA LEU A 94 -4.82 0.35 7.04
C LEU A 94 -6.12 -0.43 6.91
N TRP A 95 -6.04 -1.77 6.90
CA TRP A 95 -7.22 -2.65 6.85
C TRP A 95 -6.97 -3.92 7.63
N GLN A 96 -8.05 -4.66 7.90
CA GLN A 96 -8.02 -5.97 8.53
C GLN A 96 -8.20 -7.07 7.48
N HIS A 97 -7.41 -8.13 7.60
CA HIS A 97 -7.58 -9.36 6.85
C HIS A 97 -7.40 -10.54 7.81
N HIS A 98 -8.46 -11.33 8.00
CA HIS A 98 -8.56 -12.29 9.10
C HIS A 98 -8.32 -11.58 10.46
N ASP A 99 -7.40 -12.12 11.27
CA ASP A 99 -7.06 -11.55 12.59
C ASP A 99 -5.89 -10.55 12.54
N ASP A 100 -5.35 -10.29 11.37
CA ASP A 100 -4.19 -9.42 11.18
C ASP A 100 -4.58 -8.05 10.64
N CYS A 101 -3.81 -7.03 11.02
CA CYS A 101 -3.86 -5.71 10.39
C CYS A 101 -2.77 -5.59 9.33
N PHE A 102 -3.11 -4.97 8.21
CA PHE A 102 -2.19 -4.68 7.12
C PHE A 102 -2.12 -3.18 6.89
N MET A 103 -0.90 -2.69 6.74
CA MET A 103 -0.61 -1.29 6.40
C MET A 103 0.08 -1.22 5.06
N GLN A 104 -0.51 -0.48 4.13
CA GLN A 104 0.06 -0.16 2.82
C GLN A 104 0.61 1.25 2.84
N LEU A 105 1.88 1.41 2.48
CA LEU A 105 2.58 2.68 2.41
C LEU A 105 3.61 2.64 1.28
N PRO A 106 4.18 3.79 0.85
CA PRO A 106 5.25 3.78 -0.16
C PRO A 106 6.39 2.85 0.25
N ALA A 107 6.83 1.97 -0.66
CA ALA A 107 7.87 0.98 -0.38
C ALA A 107 9.19 1.61 0.11
N SER A 108 9.50 2.82 -0.34
CA SER A 108 10.68 3.59 0.09
C SER A 108 10.67 3.96 1.58
N LEU A 109 9.50 3.95 2.23
CA LEU A 109 9.35 4.29 3.65
C LEU A 109 9.35 3.06 4.57
N LEU A 110 9.28 1.84 4.03
CA LEU A 110 9.22 0.61 4.83
C LEU A 110 10.31 0.53 5.90
N ALA A 111 11.57 0.71 5.48
CA ALA A 111 12.72 0.58 6.39
C ALA A 111 12.74 1.62 7.51
N SER A 112 12.15 2.79 7.30
CA SER A 112 12.08 3.85 8.31
C SER A 112 10.90 3.68 9.27
N VAL A 113 9.81 3.05 8.81
CA VAL A 113 8.59 2.85 9.62
C VAL A 113 8.67 1.57 10.45
N GLN A 114 9.39 0.53 9.98
CA GLN A 114 9.56 -0.74 10.71
C GLN A 114 10.59 -0.69 11.86
N LYS A 115 11.25 0.42 12.09
CA LYS A 115 12.16 0.61 13.24
C LYS A 115 11.38 0.96 14.49
#